data_47581c65eec16ba2a775e43dfbf577dd
#
_entry.id   47581c65eec16ba2a775e43dfbf577dd
#
_cell.length_a   1.000
_cell.length_b   1.000
_cell.length_c   1.000
_cell.angle_alpha   90.00
_cell.angle_beta   90.00
_cell.angle_gamma   90.00
#
_symmetry.space_group_name_H-M   'P 1'
#
loop_
_entity.id
_entity.type
_entity.pdbx_description
1 polymer ?
#
loop_
_entity_poly.entity_id
_entity_poly.type
_entity_poly.pdbx_seq_one_letter_code
_entity_poly.pdbx_strand_id
1 'polypeptide(L)'
;CIRDRYENKLVKYRKEQERLYRMLEFERKYGDEFSCICGIDEAGRGPFAGPVVAGAVILPKGLTIEGLNDSKQVSAKKREELYDEIKEKAVSVGIGMSSPARIDEINILQATYEAMQHAVEDLDVVPDLLLNDAVTIPLIPIRQVGIIKGDARSLSIAAASIMAKVTRDRMMVEYAELYPEYGFEKNKGYGSAEHREALKKYGPCPIHRSTFIHNWIS
;
A
#
# COMPACT_ATOMS: atom_id res chain seq x y z
N CYS A 1 -27.98 23.39 17.35
CA CYS A 1 -28.90 23.97 16.34
C CYS A 1 -28.56 23.37 14.96
N ILE A 2 -29.53 23.36 14.02
CA ILE A 2 -29.33 22.86 12.65
C ILE A 2 -28.26 23.70 11.94
N ARG A 3 -28.24 25.00 12.16
CA ARG A 3 -27.26 25.96 11.61
C ARG A 3 -25.84 25.61 12.04
N ASP A 4 -25.61 25.34 13.32
CA ASP A 4 -24.27 25.01 13.84
C ASP A 4 -23.76 23.69 13.27
N ARG A 5 -24.67 22.72 13.05
CA ARG A 5 -24.35 21.44 12.42
C ARG A 5 -23.92 21.63 10.96
N TYR A 6 -24.59 22.52 10.25
CA TYR A 6 -24.26 22.84 8.86
C TYR A 6 -22.93 23.60 8.76
N GLU A 7 -22.72 24.61 9.59
CA GLU A 7 -21.46 25.36 9.66
C GLU A 7 -20.28 24.44 9.98
N ASN A 8 -20.45 23.53 10.95
CA ASN A 8 -19.41 22.54 11.28
C ASN A 8 -19.09 21.58 10.12
N LYS A 9 -20.10 21.17 9.32
CA LYS A 9 -19.88 20.36 8.11
C LYS A 9 -19.09 21.14 7.05
N LEU A 10 -19.41 22.41 6.82
CA LEU A 10 -18.68 23.25 5.87
C LEU A 10 -17.22 23.46 6.29
N VAL A 11 -16.97 23.68 7.58
CA VAL A 11 -15.60 23.81 8.10
C VAL A 11 -14.80 22.51 7.90
N LYS A 12 -15.41 21.35 8.19
CA LYS A 12 -14.76 20.05 7.96
C LYS A 12 -14.46 19.83 6.47
N TYR A 13 -15.43 20.11 5.61
CA TYR A 13 -15.25 19.98 4.17
C TYR A 13 -14.11 20.87 3.65
N ARG A 14 -14.06 22.15 4.05
CA ARG A 14 -12.98 23.05 3.64
C ARG A 14 -11.61 22.56 4.10
N LYS A 15 -11.50 22.11 5.35
CA LYS A 15 -10.26 21.54 5.87
C LYS A 15 -9.79 20.30 5.08
N GLU A 16 -10.74 19.46 4.70
CA GLU A 16 -10.43 18.28 3.88
C GLU A 16 -9.97 18.69 2.47
N GLN A 17 -10.64 19.64 1.82
CA GLN A 17 -10.21 20.15 0.52
C GLN A 17 -8.80 20.77 0.58
N GLU A 18 -8.51 21.54 1.62
CA GLU A 18 -7.17 22.11 1.84
C GLU A 18 -6.11 21.02 2.08
N ARG A 19 -6.46 19.94 2.78
CA ARG A 19 -5.58 18.79 3.00
C ARG A 19 -5.29 18.06 1.68
N LEU A 20 -6.31 17.72 0.93
CA LEU A 20 -6.20 17.05 -0.37
C LEU A 20 -5.41 17.93 -1.36
N TYR A 21 -5.64 19.23 -1.38
CA TYR A 21 -4.87 20.16 -2.21
C TYR A 21 -3.37 20.16 -1.85
N ARG A 22 -3.03 20.06 -0.58
CA ARG A 22 -1.62 19.92 -0.15
C ARG A 22 -1.03 18.58 -0.59
N MET A 23 -1.79 17.51 -0.53
CA MET A 23 -1.36 16.19 -1.00
C MET A 23 -1.21 16.09 -2.53
N LEU A 24 -1.63 17.08 -3.30
CA LEU A 24 -1.34 17.20 -4.74
C LEU A 24 -0.05 17.99 -5.02
N GLU A 25 0.79 18.26 -4.02
CA GLU A 25 2.00 19.09 -4.18
C GLU A 25 2.89 18.57 -5.31
N PHE A 26 3.18 17.29 -5.32
CA PHE A 26 4.10 16.69 -6.28
C PHE A 26 3.46 16.48 -7.66
N GLU A 27 2.22 16.03 -7.70
CA GLU A 27 1.45 15.90 -8.94
C GLU A 27 1.32 17.25 -9.66
N ARG A 28 1.12 18.34 -8.93
CA ARG A 28 1.09 19.70 -9.51
C ARG A 28 2.48 20.19 -9.92
N LYS A 29 3.50 19.93 -9.08
CA LYS A 29 4.88 20.35 -9.37
C LYS A 29 5.40 19.76 -10.67
N TYR A 30 5.05 18.52 -10.95
CA TYR A 30 5.54 17.79 -12.12
C TYR A 30 4.51 17.69 -13.25
N GLY A 31 3.25 18.02 -13.02
CA GLY A 31 2.15 17.81 -13.96
C GLY A 31 2.16 18.70 -15.22
N ASP A 32 3.07 19.67 -15.31
CA ASP A 32 3.28 20.44 -16.56
C ASP A 32 4.35 19.79 -17.45
N GLU A 33 5.27 19.00 -16.87
CA GLU A 33 6.32 18.28 -17.59
C GLU A 33 5.91 16.83 -17.92
N PHE A 34 5.13 16.18 -17.04
CA PHE A 34 4.75 14.76 -17.15
C PHE A 34 3.22 14.59 -17.22
N SER A 35 2.78 13.73 -18.12
CA SER A 35 1.36 13.48 -18.38
C SER A 35 0.80 12.30 -17.57
N CYS A 36 1.63 11.30 -17.32
CA CYS A 36 1.27 10.04 -16.64
C CYS A 36 2.10 9.84 -15.38
N ILE A 37 1.71 10.50 -14.28
CA ILE A 37 2.39 10.40 -12.98
C ILE A 37 1.83 9.22 -12.21
N CYS A 38 2.69 8.26 -11.86
CA CYS A 38 2.34 7.08 -11.08
C CYS A 38 2.88 7.19 -9.66
N GLY A 39 2.03 6.97 -8.67
CA GLY A 39 2.44 6.77 -7.27
C GLY A 39 2.69 5.29 -6.99
N ILE A 40 3.71 4.99 -6.18
CA ILE A 40 4.08 3.62 -5.80
C ILE A 40 4.30 3.55 -4.29
N ASP A 41 3.72 2.52 -3.66
CA ASP A 41 3.94 2.18 -2.25
C ASP A 41 3.78 0.67 -2.04
N GLU A 42 4.25 0.15 -0.89
CA GLU A 42 4.21 -1.26 -0.56
C GLU A 42 3.53 -1.54 0.79
N ALA A 43 3.06 -2.77 0.95
CA ALA A 43 2.54 -3.32 2.20
C ALA A 43 3.17 -4.69 2.50
N GLY A 44 3.44 -4.95 3.77
CA GLY A 44 3.84 -6.29 4.19
C GLY A 44 5.35 -6.52 4.28
N ARG A 45 6.19 -5.51 4.50
CA ARG A 45 7.64 -5.70 4.72
C ARG A 45 7.97 -6.36 6.06
N GLY A 46 7.28 -5.96 7.14
CA GLY A 46 7.59 -6.39 8.51
C GLY A 46 6.93 -7.67 9.04
N PRO A 47 5.87 -8.24 8.45
CA PRO A 47 5.23 -9.46 8.94
C PRO A 47 6.13 -10.71 8.89
N PHE A 48 5.86 -11.67 9.78
CA PHE A 48 6.46 -13.01 9.82
C PHE A 48 5.95 -13.93 8.71
N ALA A 49 4.76 -13.65 8.17
CA ALA A 49 4.10 -14.47 7.16
C ALA A 49 3.44 -13.64 6.07
N GLY A 50 3.27 -14.25 4.89
CA GLY A 50 2.63 -13.66 3.73
C GLY A 50 3.58 -12.86 2.82
N PRO A 51 3.12 -12.47 1.62
CA PRO A 51 3.91 -11.77 0.63
C PRO A 51 4.18 -10.31 1.04
N VAL A 52 5.16 -9.69 0.38
CA VAL A 52 5.18 -8.24 0.20
C VAL A 52 4.38 -7.91 -1.06
N VAL A 53 3.54 -6.88 -0.98
CA VAL A 53 2.67 -6.44 -2.08
C VAL A 53 2.92 -4.97 -2.34
N ALA A 54 3.11 -4.59 -3.59
CA ALA A 54 3.21 -3.21 -4.05
C ALA A 54 1.99 -2.82 -4.88
N GLY A 55 1.61 -1.56 -4.78
CA GLY A 55 0.62 -0.92 -5.64
C GLY A 55 1.28 0.17 -6.48
N ALA A 56 0.82 0.30 -7.72
CA ALA A 56 1.16 1.37 -8.63
C ALA A 56 -0.15 2.00 -9.12
N VAL A 57 -0.31 3.32 -8.98
CA VAL A 57 -1.58 4.00 -9.31
C VAL A 57 -1.32 5.28 -10.09
N ILE A 58 -1.96 5.40 -11.25
CA ILE A 58 -2.02 6.63 -12.06
C ILE A 58 -3.42 7.24 -11.87
N LEU A 59 -3.47 8.40 -11.22
CA LEU A 59 -4.72 9.15 -11.06
C LEU A 59 -4.89 10.17 -12.19
N PRO A 60 -6.13 10.49 -12.60
CA PRO A 60 -6.40 11.62 -13.49
C PRO A 60 -5.85 12.94 -12.92
N LYS A 61 -5.32 13.82 -13.77
CA LYS A 61 -4.76 15.11 -13.34
C LYS A 61 -5.79 15.91 -12.54
N GLY A 62 -5.41 16.30 -11.32
CA GLY A 62 -6.24 17.11 -10.43
C GLY A 62 -7.37 16.34 -9.72
N LEU A 63 -7.50 15.04 -9.92
CA LEU A 63 -8.47 14.23 -9.16
C LEU A 63 -8.13 14.25 -7.67
N THR A 64 -9.16 14.46 -6.85
CA THR A 64 -9.10 14.26 -5.40
C THR A 64 -10.10 13.19 -4.97
N ILE A 65 -9.71 12.36 -4.01
CA ILE A 65 -10.58 11.33 -3.40
C ILE A 65 -10.71 11.66 -1.93
N GLU A 66 -11.95 11.89 -1.46
CA GLU A 66 -12.22 12.31 -0.09
C GLU A 66 -11.86 11.20 0.92
N GLY A 67 -11.10 11.57 1.95
CA GLY A 67 -10.62 10.66 2.97
C GLY A 67 -9.40 9.84 2.57
N LEU A 68 -8.87 9.99 1.36
CA LEU A 68 -7.62 9.34 0.95
C LEU A 68 -6.44 9.86 1.79
N ASN A 69 -5.70 8.95 2.39
CA ASN A 69 -4.56 9.23 3.29
C ASN A 69 -3.67 7.98 3.39
N ASP A 70 -2.54 8.08 4.09
CA ASP A 70 -1.73 6.93 4.51
C ASP A 70 -2.64 5.80 5.03
N SER A 71 -2.49 4.62 4.46
CA SER A 71 -3.36 3.47 4.74
C SER A 71 -3.42 3.07 6.22
N LYS A 72 -2.37 3.37 6.99
CA LYS A 72 -2.28 3.10 8.44
C LYS A 72 -3.16 4.04 9.27
N GLN A 73 -3.48 5.23 8.72
CA GLN A 73 -4.35 6.23 9.36
C GLN A 73 -5.82 6.08 8.98
N VAL A 74 -6.14 5.20 8.04
CA VAL A 74 -7.49 4.96 7.55
C VAL A 74 -8.05 3.68 8.17
N SER A 75 -9.31 3.69 8.63
CA SER A 75 -9.97 2.49 9.17
C SER A 75 -10.11 1.39 8.10
N ALA A 76 -10.18 0.12 8.51
CA ALA A 76 -10.30 -1.00 7.58
C ALA A 76 -11.52 -0.85 6.64
N LYS A 77 -12.69 -0.47 7.20
CA LYS A 77 -13.89 -0.22 6.39
C LYS A 77 -13.67 0.89 5.35
N LYS A 78 -13.08 2.01 5.77
CA LYS A 78 -12.84 3.14 4.83
C LYS A 78 -11.78 2.78 3.79
N ARG A 79 -10.79 1.94 4.11
CA ARG A 79 -9.81 1.44 3.12
C ARG A 79 -10.50 0.61 2.02
N GLU A 80 -11.46 -0.25 2.37
CA GLU A 80 -12.23 -1.01 1.36
C GLU A 80 -13.03 -0.08 0.45
N GLU A 81 -13.71 0.92 1.01
CA GLU A 81 -14.44 1.94 0.23
C GLU A 81 -13.51 2.70 -0.71
N LEU A 82 -12.33 3.11 -0.22
CA LEU A 82 -11.32 3.81 -1.01
C LEU A 82 -10.70 2.93 -2.09
N TYR A 83 -10.49 1.64 -1.80
CA TYR A 83 -9.98 0.68 -2.78
C TYR A 83 -10.89 0.59 -4.01
N ASP A 84 -12.21 0.47 -3.79
CA ASP A 84 -13.18 0.41 -4.87
C ASP A 84 -13.26 1.74 -5.63
N GLU A 85 -13.25 2.87 -4.92
CA GLU A 85 -13.26 4.21 -5.51
C GLU A 85 -11.99 4.48 -6.35
N ILE A 86 -10.80 4.06 -5.88
CA ILE A 86 -9.56 4.17 -6.64
C ILE A 86 -9.64 3.33 -7.92
N LYS A 87 -10.10 2.08 -7.84
CA LYS A 87 -10.27 1.21 -9.03
C LYS A 87 -11.20 1.79 -10.08
N GLU A 88 -12.26 2.48 -9.65
CA GLU A 88 -13.24 3.10 -10.55
C GLU A 88 -12.67 4.35 -11.22
N LYS A 89 -11.87 5.16 -10.49
CA LYS A 89 -11.46 6.50 -10.92
C LYS A 89 -10.05 6.61 -11.47
N ALA A 90 -9.19 5.65 -11.18
CA ALA A 90 -7.81 5.68 -11.66
C ALA A 90 -7.74 5.48 -13.18
N VAL A 91 -6.73 6.07 -13.79
CA VAL A 91 -6.38 5.83 -15.20
C VAL A 91 -5.84 4.42 -15.36
N SER A 92 -5.00 3.98 -14.41
CA SER A 92 -4.45 2.63 -14.37
C SER A 92 -4.06 2.26 -12.94
N VAL A 93 -4.20 0.98 -12.60
CA VAL A 93 -3.79 0.40 -11.32
C VAL A 93 -3.03 -0.88 -11.60
N GLY A 94 -1.81 -0.98 -11.08
CA GLY A 94 -1.00 -2.20 -11.13
C GLY A 94 -0.74 -2.74 -9.72
N ILE A 95 -0.72 -4.06 -9.58
CA ILE A 95 -0.40 -4.77 -8.35
C ILE A 95 0.73 -5.75 -8.62
N GLY A 96 1.79 -5.63 -7.84
CA GLY A 96 2.90 -6.58 -7.88
C GLY A 96 3.13 -7.20 -6.51
N MET A 97 3.70 -8.40 -6.50
CA MET A 97 3.99 -9.09 -5.25
C MET A 97 5.25 -9.95 -5.35
N SER A 98 5.84 -10.21 -4.18
CA SER A 98 6.91 -11.19 -4.04
C SER A 98 6.58 -12.14 -2.89
N SER A 99 6.74 -13.46 -3.13
CA SER A 99 6.31 -14.51 -2.21
C SER A 99 7.19 -14.58 -0.96
N PRO A 100 6.71 -15.24 0.13
CA PRO A 100 7.54 -15.52 1.31
C PRO A 100 8.84 -16.26 1.00
N ALA A 101 8.79 -17.25 0.12
CA ALA A 101 9.97 -18.01 -0.32
C ALA A 101 10.98 -17.09 -1.04
N ARG A 102 10.48 -16.21 -1.91
CA ARG A 102 11.31 -15.24 -2.61
C ARG A 102 11.94 -14.22 -1.65
N ILE A 103 11.19 -13.77 -0.62
CA ILE A 103 11.73 -12.89 0.44
C ILE A 103 12.90 -13.58 1.16
N ASP A 104 12.77 -14.86 1.48
CA ASP A 104 13.84 -15.63 2.14
C ASP A 104 15.06 -15.82 1.23
N GLU A 105 14.87 -15.93 -0.08
CA GLU A 105 15.93 -16.10 -1.07
C GLU A 105 16.75 -14.82 -1.31
N ILE A 106 16.10 -13.68 -1.52
CA ILE A 106 16.75 -12.44 -1.98
C ILE A 106 16.73 -11.29 -0.97
N ASN A 107 16.22 -11.50 0.22
CA ASN A 107 15.88 -10.57 1.31
C ASN A 107 14.70 -9.64 1.00
N ILE A 108 14.16 -9.02 2.06
CA ILE A 108 12.95 -8.18 1.99
C ILE A 108 13.13 -6.92 1.15
N LEU A 109 14.32 -6.33 1.11
CA LEU A 109 14.56 -5.11 0.31
C LEU A 109 14.47 -5.43 -1.18
N GLN A 110 15.17 -6.46 -1.64
CA GLN A 110 15.16 -6.88 -3.04
C GLN A 110 13.77 -7.40 -3.46
N ALA A 111 13.11 -8.16 -2.60
CA ALA A 111 11.74 -8.63 -2.83
C ALA A 111 10.72 -7.47 -2.91
N THR A 112 10.94 -6.39 -2.13
CA THR A 112 10.12 -5.16 -2.25
C THR A 112 10.32 -4.49 -3.61
N TYR A 113 11.56 -4.36 -4.06
CA TYR A 113 11.85 -3.80 -5.38
C TYR A 113 11.25 -4.65 -6.51
N GLU A 114 11.37 -5.98 -6.42
CA GLU A 114 10.74 -6.91 -7.37
C GLU A 114 9.21 -6.74 -7.41
N ALA A 115 8.57 -6.65 -6.24
CA ALA A 115 7.13 -6.39 -6.17
C ALA A 115 6.74 -5.03 -6.80
N MET A 116 7.54 -3.98 -6.57
CA MET A 116 7.31 -2.66 -7.19
C MET A 116 7.50 -2.69 -8.71
N GLN A 117 8.51 -3.43 -9.21
CA GLN A 117 8.72 -3.63 -10.65
C GLN A 117 7.50 -4.31 -11.28
N HIS A 118 7.04 -5.42 -10.69
CA HIS A 118 5.84 -6.11 -11.16
C HIS A 118 4.59 -5.22 -11.11
N ALA A 119 4.45 -4.34 -10.10
CA ALA A 119 3.32 -3.41 -10.04
C ALA A 119 3.36 -2.38 -11.19
N VAL A 120 4.54 -1.92 -11.58
CA VAL A 120 4.69 -1.02 -12.75
C VAL A 120 4.44 -1.76 -14.05
N GLU A 121 4.89 -3.00 -14.17
CA GLU A 121 4.65 -3.87 -15.34
C GLU A 121 3.18 -4.25 -15.53
N ASP A 122 2.41 -4.33 -14.43
CA ASP A 122 0.98 -4.66 -14.42
C ASP A 122 0.07 -3.47 -14.81
N LEU A 123 0.64 -2.27 -14.99
CA LEU A 123 -0.12 -1.11 -15.44
C LEU A 123 -0.52 -1.22 -16.92
N ASP A 124 -1.78 -0.91 -17.25
CA ASP A 124 -2.27 -0.81 -18.63
C ASP A 124 -1.68 0.40 -19.39
N VAL A 125 -1.22 1.40 -18.65
CA VAL A 125 -0.65 2.65 -19.18
C VAL A 125 0.77 2.82 -18.66
N VAL A 126 1.74 3.03 -19.57
CA VAL A 126 3.13 3.26 -19.19
C VAL A 126 3.28 4.66 -18.58
N PRO A 127 3.74 4.79 -17.32
CA PRO A 127 3.97 6.10 -16.71
C PRO A 127 5.24 6.78 -17.28
N ASP A 128 5.25 8.10 -17.23
CA ASP A 128 6.41 8.92 -17.61
C ASP A 128 7.17 9.48 -16.38
N LEU A 129 6.54 9.43 -15.20
CA LEU A 129 7.15 9.74 -13.90
C LEU A 129 6.63 8.80 -12.80
N LEU A 130 7.55 8.30 -11.95
CA LEU A 130 7.20 7.57 -10.74
C LEU A 130 7.44 8.44 -9.50
N LEU A 131 6.45 8.52 -8.62
CA LEU A 131 6.55 9.07 -7.27
C LEU A 131 6.57 7.90 -6.28
N ASN A 132 7.68 7.70 -5.59
CA ASN A 132 7.90 6.55 -4.71
C ASN A 132 7.97 7.00 -3.26
N ASP A 133 7.47 6.19 -2.30
CA ASP A 133 7.71 6.46 -0.88
C ASP A 133 9.18 6.14 -0.51
N ALA A 134 9.98 7.19 -0.42
CA ALA A 134 11.38 7.24 0.05
C ALA A 134 12.40 6.31 -0.67
N VAL A 135 12.05 5.63 -1.78
CA VAL A 135 12.95 4.70 -2.48
C VAL A 135 13.18 5.09 -3.93
N THR A 136 14.24 4.53 -4.54
CA THR A 136 14.42 4.47 -5.98
C THR A 136 14.43 3.00 -6.38
N ILE A 137 13.53 2.62 -7.30
CA ILE A 137 13.36 1.24 -7.73
C ILE A 137 14.41 0.92 -8.80
N PRO A 138 15.27 -0.08 -8.60
CA PRO A 138 16.27 -0.47 -9.59
C PRO A 138 15.63 -0.94 -10.91
N LEU A 139 16.39 -0.91 -12.00
CA LEU A 139 16.06 -1.50 -13.30
C LEU A 139 14.82 -0.92 -14.01
N ILE A 140 14.20 0.13 -13.49
CA ILE A 140 13.09 0.83 -14.17
C ILE A 140 13.65 2.06 -14.88
N PRO A 141 13.59 2.13 -16.22
CA PRO A 141 14.16 3.24 -17.02
C PRO A 141 13.20 4.47 -17.09
N ILE A 142 12.31 4.61 -16.12
CA ILE A 142 11.39 5.73 -15.99
C ILE A 142 11.95 6.69 -14.95
N ARG A 143 11.80 8.01 -15.16
CA ARG A 143 12.21 9.01 -14.17
C ARG A 143 11.50 8.79 -12.84
N GLN A 144 12.24 8.86 -11.73
CA GLN A 144 11.74 8.57 -10.39
C GLN A 144 12.03 9.74 -9.44
N VAL A 145 11.10 9.97 -8.52
CA VAL A 145 11.25 10.93 -7.41
C VAL A 145 10.87 10.23 -6.11
N GLY A 146 11.88 10.03 -5.25
CA GLY A 146 11.68 9.52 -3.88
C GLY A 146 11.17 10.63 -2.95
N ILE A 147 10.04 10.41 -2.30
CA ILE A 147 9.39 11.37 -1.41
C ILE A 147 9.33 10.79 0.00
N ILE A 148 10.03 11.38 0.95
CA ILE A 148 9.97 10.95 2.36
C ILE A 148 8.55 11.18 2.89
N LYS A 149 7.92 10.12 3.42
CA LYS A 149 6.50 10.08 3.83
C LYS A 149 5.59 10.45 2.66
N GLY A 150 5.83 9.84 1.52
CA GLY A 150 5.11 10.11 0.28
C GLY A 150 3.63 9.81 0.38
N ASP A 151 3.24 8.77 1.12
CA ASP A 151 1.87 8.38 1.43
C ASP A 151 1.03 9.48 2.13
N ALA A 152 1.70 10.40 2.84
CA ALA A 152 1.07 11.57 3.47
C ALA A 152 1.18 12.87 2.61
N ARG A 153 1.91 12.85 1.48
CA ARG A 153 2.29 14.05 0.71
C ARG A 153 1.92 13.99 -0.78
N SER A 154 1.57 12.81 -1.29
CA SER A 154 1.16 12.58 -2.67
C SER A 154 -0.11 11.74 -2.69
N LEU A 155 -1.13 12.18 -3.42
CA LEU A 155 -2.38 11.43 -3.56
C LEU A 155 -2.18 10.13 -4.35
N SER A 156 -1.30 10.13 -5.33
CA SER A 156 -0.98 8.93 -6.11
C SER A 156 -0.28 7.87 -5.25
N ILE A 157 0.67 8.27 -4.38
CA ILE A 157 1.32 7.35 -3.42
C ILE A 157 0.31 6.87 -2.37
N ALA A 158 -0.55 7.75 -1.83
CA ALA A 158 -1.59 7.35 -0.89
C ALA A 158 -2.57 6.35 -1.50
N ALA A 159 -2.94 6.53 -2.77
CA ALA A 159 -3.77 5.57 -3.51
C ALA A 159 -3.05 4.22 -3.66
N ALA A 160 -1.77 4.21 -4.04
CA ALA A 160 -0.95 3.01 -4.12
C ALA A 160 -0.85 2.28 -2.77
N SER A 161 -0.69 3.02 -1.67
CA SER A 161 -0.69 2.49 -0.29
C SER A 161 -1.99 1.74 0.04
N ILE A 162 -3.15 2.33 -0.29
CA ILE A 162 -4.46 1.68 -0.12
C ILE A 162 -4.56 0.41 -0.96
N MET A 163 -4.17 0.47 -2.24
CA MET A 163 -4.23 -0.67 -3.15
C MET A 163 -3.35 -1.82 -2.66
N ALA A 164 -2.11 -1.56 -2.30
CA ALA A 164 -1.19 -2.57 -1.76
C ALA A 164 -1.72 -3.17 -0.44
N LYS A 165 -2.18 -2.31 0.48
CA LYS A 165 -2.63 -2.71 1.81
C LYS A 165 -3.88 -3.58 1.76
N VAL A 166 -4.91 -3.16 1.02
CA VAL A 166 -6.18 -3.91 0.94
C VAL A 166 -5.96 -5.23 0.21
N THR A 167 -5.24 -5.24 -0.90
CA THR A 167 -4.91 -6.47 -1.63
C THR A 167 -4.21 -7.48 -0.71
N ARG A 168 -3.17 -7.03 0.00
CA ARG A 168 -2.45 -7.91 0.93
C ARG A 168 -3.34 -8.39 2.08
N ASP A 169 -4.14 -7.51 2.68
CA ASP A 169 -5.00 -7.88 3.82
C ASP A 169 -6.07 -8.92 3.41
N ARG A 170 -6.62 -8.83 2.20
CA ARG A 170 -7.53 -9.84 1.63
C ARG A 170 -6.84 -11.19 1.45
N MET A 171 -5.63 -11.22 0.90
CA MET A 171 -4.83 -12.46 0.79
C MET A 171 -4.56 -13.08 2.17
N MET A 172 -4.30 -12.28 3.20
CA MET A 172 -4.08 -12.80 4.54
C MET A 172 -5.35 -13.35 5.20
N VAL A 173 -6.54 -12.88 4.80
CA VAL A 173 -7.83 -13.47 5.21
C VAL A 173 -8.02 -14.82 4.52
N GLU A 174 -7.73 -14.95 3.23
CA GLU A 174 -7.76 -16.23 2.50
C GLU A 174 -6.78 -17.25 3.10
N TYR A 175 -5.57 -16.82 3.45
CA TYR A 175 -4.62 -17.69 4.15
C TYR A 175 -5.07 -18.11 5.56
N ALA A 176 -5.92 -17.32 6.23
CA ALA A 176 -6.49 -17.73 7.51
C ALA A 176 -7.45 -18.93 7.37
N GLU A 177 -8.14 -19.08 6.24
CA GLU A 177 -8.97 -20.25 5.96
C GLU A 177 -8.13 -21.53 5.78
N LEU A 178 -6.92 -21.39 5.18
CA LEU A 178 -5.99 -22.50 4.95
C LEU A 178 -5.18 -22.87 6.20
N TYR A 179 -4.90 -21.88 7.05
CA TYR A 179 -4.04 -22.00 8.22
C TYR A 179 -4.69 -21.31 9.44
N PRO A 180 -5.82 -21.85 9.93
CA PRO A 180 -6.64 -21.18 10.97
C PRO A 180 -5.93 -21.03 12.31
N GLU A 181 -4.87 -21.83 12.57
CA GLU A 181 -4.15 -21.84 13.84
C GLU A 181 -3.39 -20.53 14.12
N TYR A 182 -3.06 -19.73 13.08
CA TYR A 182 -2.19 -18.57 13.20
C TYR A 182 -2.93 -17.24 13.33
N GLY A 183 -4.27 -17.22 13.12
CA GLY A 183 -5.08 -16.02 13.26
C GLY A 183 -4.77 -14.91 12.25
N PHE A 184 -4.41 -15.27 11.01
CA PHE A 184 -4.01 -14.33 9.97
C PHE A 184 -5.10 -13.33 9.59
N GLU A 185 -6.38 -13.65 9.80
CA GLU A 185 -7.50 -12.75 9.59
C GLU A 185 -7.45 -11.52 10.51
N LYS A 186 -6.78 -11.62 11.67
CA LYS A 186 -6.61 -10.53 12.64
C LYS A 186 -5.23 -9.89 12.52
N ASN A 187 -4.18 -10.71 12.66
CA ASN A 187 -2.81 -10.22 12.76
C ASN A 187 -2.15 -9.92 11.41
N LYS A 188 -2.75 -10.32 10.27
CA LYS A 188 -2.23 -10.13 8.92
C LYS A 188 -0.77 -10.61 8.73
N GLY A 189 -0.38 -11.63 9.50
CA GLY A 189 0.96 -12.20 9.49
C GLY A 189 1.98 -11.46 10.37
N TYR A 190 1.59 -10.37 11.06
CA TYR A 190 2.48 -9.71 12.02
C TYR A 190 2.68 -10.57 13.27
N GLY A 191 3.88 -10.47 13.86
CA GLY A 191 4.26 -11.24 15.05
C GLY A 191 3.55 -10.76 16.33
N SER A 192 2.22 -10.86 16.39
CA SER A 192 1.45 -10.64 17.62
C SER A 192 1.78 -11.73 18.66
N ALA A 193 1.35 -11.53 19.91
CA ALA A 193 1.56 -12.52 20.96
C ALA A 193 0.92 -13.87 20.57
N GLU A 194 -0.31 -13.83 20.06
CA GLU A 194 -1.06 -15.02 19.63
C GLU A 194 -0.35 -15.73 18.46
N HIS A 195 0.17 -14.97 17.48
CA HIS A 195 0.88 -15.55 16.34
C HIS A 195 2.18 -16.23 16.78
N ARG A 196 2.92 -15.63 17.73
CA ARG A 196 4.14 -16.24 18.28
C ARG A 196 3.87 -17.51 19.08
N GLU A 197 2.80 -17.54 19.85
CA GLU A 197 2.38 -18.75 20.57
C GLU A 197 1.91 -19.85 19.62
N ALA A 198 1.21 -19.49 18.54
CA ALA A 198 0.84 -20.44 17.49
C ALA A 198 2.08 -21.03 16.79
N LEU A 199 3.10 -20.21 16.49
CA LEU A 199 4.38 -20.67 15.92
C LEU A 199 5.10 -21.67 16.86
N LYS A 200 5.15 -21.40 18.15
CA LYS A 200 5.76 -22.33 19.13
C LYS A 200 5.00 -23.66 19.20
N LYS A 201 3.67 -23.61 19.10
CA LYS A 201 2.82 -24.80 19.26
C LYS A 201 2.73 -25.66 18.00
N TYR A 202 2.61 -25.04 16.83
CA TYR A 202 2.32 -25.72 15.56
C TYR A 202 3.49 -25.71 14.57
N GLY A 203 4.56 -24.98 14.88
CA GLY A 203 5.65 -24.74 13.92
C GLY A 203 5.26 -23.75 12.83
N PRO A 204 6.12 -23.55 11.82
CA PRO A 204 5.84 -22.67 10.68
C PRO A 204 4.97 -23.36 9.62
N CYS A 205 4.05 -22.65 8.99
CA CYS A 205 3.36 -23.07 7.76
C CYS A 205 4.10 -22.52 6.50
N PRO A 206 3.73 -22.98 5.29
CA PRO A 206 4.43 -22.63 4.04
C PRO A 206 4.51 -21.14 3.71
N ILE A 207 3.65 -20.29 4.28
CA ILE A 207 3.68 -18.85 4.03
C ILE A 207 4.51 -18.06 5.05
N HIS A 208 5.13 -18.73 6.02
CA HIS A 208 6.06 -18.05 6.94
C HIS A 208 7.39 -17.74 6.25
N ARG A 209 8.00 -16.65 6.66
CA ARG A 209 9.33 -16.22 6.21
C ARG A 209 10.37 -16.77 7.18
N SER A 210 11.09 -17.79 6.78
CA SER A 210 12.06 -18.50 7.63
C SER A 210 13.10 -17.56 8.23
N THR A 211 13.56 -16.59 7.44
CA THR A 211 14.54 -15.59 7.86
C THR A 211 14.00 -14.61 8.93
N PHE A 212 12.65 -14.48 9.06
CA PHE A 212 12.02 -13.56 10.03
C PHE A 212 11.67 -14.26 11.36
N ILE A 213 11.52 -15.58 11.35
CA ILE A 213 11.00 -16.34 12.48
C ILE A 213 12.04 -17.20 13.20
N HIS A 214 13.29 -17.23 12.75
CA HIS A 214 14.36 -18.10 13.28
C HIS A 214 14.52 -17.98 14.81
N ASN A 215 14.28 -16.82 15.41
CA ASN A 215 14.33 -16.60 16.86
C ASN A 215 13.08 -17.07 17.62
N TRP A 216 12.05 -17.56 16.91
CA TRP A 216 10.75 -17.93 17.48
C TRP A 216 10.42 -19.42 17.33
N ILE A 217 11.19 -20.14 16.54
CA ILE A 217 11.12 -21.58 16.31
C ILE A 217 12.41 -22.21 16.86
N SER A 218 12.41 -22.58 18.13
CA SER A 218 13.49 -23.33 18.79
C SER A 218 12.93 -24.62 19.39
#